data_66034e6580d01d5f19aa83b1bfb66833
#
_entry.id   66034e6580d01d5f19aa83b1bfb66833
#
_cell.length_a   1.000
_cell.length_b   1.000
_cell.length_c   1.000
_cell.angle_alpha   90.00
_cell.angle_beta   90.00
_cell.angle_gamma   90.00
#
_symmetry.space_group_name_H-M   'P 1'
#
loop_
_entity.id
_entity.type
_entity.pdbx_description
1 polymer ?
#
loop_
_entity_poly.entity_id
_entity_poly.type
_entity_poly.pdbx_seq_one_letter_code
_entity_poly.pdbx_strand_id
1 'polypeptide(L)'
;MARPPLSRTLLLAGLAVAGHVGRVLLQRRRLVAAVPPELRTPMLWLPTGVLTSAPARRLLAVLPLPSPNPPTDVDARPATASHAGSTVPVWVYRPSSGATSGTSSGGALLWVHGGGYVAGAAEHDHEACARFVRELGVVVVSVDYRLAPADPFPAALDDGATALRWLHAQADELGVDPARIAVGGESAGGGLAAALAQRAYDEDVDVAFQLLVYPMLDDRTVLRADQPETLVWTSPSNRSGWTAYLGHPVRTSEERPYAAPARREDLTGLAPAWIGVGDADLFHDEDLAYAARLVAAGVPCELEVVPGMYHGAYGLAPASSAIAQRFRQRSVEALRDGLLAG
;
A
#
# COMPACT_ATOMS: atom_id res chain seq x y z
N MET A 1 -23.93 -49.01 32.93
CA MET A 1 -23.48 -47.61 32.75
C MET A 1 -23.61 -47.26 31.28
N ALA A 2 -24.58 -46.45 30.91
CA ALA A 2 -24.83 -46.01 29.53
C ALA A 2 -23.85 -44.89 29.15
N ARG A 3 -23.13 -45.03 28.03
CA ARG A 3 -22.25 -43.99 27.47
C ARG A 3 -23.15 -42.78 27.08
N PRO A 4 -22.75 -41.54 27.41
CA PRO A 4 -23.51 -40.37 27.03
C PRO A 4 -23.51 -40.17 25.51
N PRO A 5 -24.50 -39.50 24.95
CA PRO A 5 -24.72 -39.38 23.52
C PRO A 5 -23.71 -38.40 22.89
N LEU A 6 -22.46 -38.84 22.65
CA LEU A 6 -21.46 -38.13 21.82
C LEU A 6 -22.01 -37.73 20.46
N SER A 7 -23.02 -38.42 19.96
CA SER A 7 -23.66 -38.15 18.65
C SER A 7 -24.44 -36.83 18.56
N ARG A 8 -25.13 -36.39 19.63
CA ARG A 8 -25.90 -35.13 19.59
C ARG A 8 -25.03 -33.89 19.64
N THR A 9 -24.01 -33.89 20.46
CA THR A 9 -23.08 -32.74 20.57
C THR A 9 -22.24 -32.57 19.28
N LEU A 10 -21.81 -33.66 18.68
CA LEU A 10 -21.09 -33.61 17.39
C LEU A 10 -22.02 -33.18 16.24
N LEU A 11 -23.30 -33.60 16.25
CA LEU A 11 -24.26 -33.18 15.25
C LEU A 11 -24.60 -31.69 15.37
N LEU A 12 -24.82 -31.18 16.59
CA LEU A 12 -25.05 -29.76 16.83
C LEU A 12 -23.84 -28.90 16.49
N ALA A 13 -22.63 -29.35 16.82
CA ALA A 13 -21.40 -28.71 16.41
C ALA A 13 -21.24 -28.68 14.88
N GLY A 14 -21.52 -29.78 14.20
CA GLY A 14 -21.51 -29.86 12.74
C GLY A 14 -22.54 -28.92 12.07
N LEU A 15 -23.75 -28.83 12.61
CA LEU A 15 -24.78 -27.91 12.13
C LEU A 15 -24.39 -26.44 12.37
N ALA A 16 -23.80 -26.13 13.52
CA ALA A 16 -23.33 -24.80 13.83
C ALA A 16 -22.18 -24.38 12.88
N VAL A 17 -21.24 -25.27 12.59
CA VAL A 17 -20.14 -25.03 11.62
C VAL A 17 -20.73 -24.85 10.21
N ALA A 18 -21.62 -25.74 9.76
CA ALA A 18 -22.25 -25.63 8.45
C ALA A 18 -23.05 -24.32 8.31
N GLY A 19 -23.80 -23.93 9.35
CA GLY A 19 -24.53 -22.67 9.40
C GLY A 19 -23.61 -21.45 9.40
N HIS A 20 -22.46 -21.53 10.05
CA HIS A 20 -21.45 -20.46 10.02
C HIS A 20 -20.82 -20.35 8.62
N VAL A 21 -20.39 -21.45 8.04
CA VAL A 21 -19.82 -21.50 6.67
C VAL A 21 -20.86 -20.99 5.66
N GLY A 22 -22.12 -21.42 5.76
CA GLY A 22 -23.18 -20.93 4.89
C GLY A 22 -23.39 -19.43 4.98
N ARG A 23 -23.37 -18.85 6.19
CA ARG A 23 -23.45 -17.40 6.39
C ARG A 23 -22.27 -16.67 5.78
N VAL A 24 -21.05 -17.14 6.01
CA VAL A 24 -19.82 -16.54 5.43
C VAL A 24 -19.87 -16.57 3.90
N LEU A 25 -20.30 -17.68 3.30
CA LEU A 25 -20.42 -17.80 1.84
C LEU A 25 -21.51 -16.86 1.27
N LEU A 26 -22.67 -16.78 1.92
CA LEU A 26 -23.76 -15.89 1.50
C LEU A 26 -23.34 -14.41 1.59
N GLN A 27 -22.69 -14.04 2.68
CA GLN A 27 -22.15 -12.70 2.90
C GLN A 27 -21.13 -12.35 1.81
N ARG A 28 -20.16 -13.25 1.58
CA ARG A 28 -19.15 -13.05 0.57
C ARG A 28 -19.73 -12.94 -0.83
N ARG A 29 -20.76 -13.75 -1.13
CA ARG A 29 -21.51 -13.65 -2.39
C ARG A 29 -22.13 -12.27 -2.59
N ARG A 30 -22.69 -11.67 -1.53
CA ARG A 30 -23.24 -10.30 -1.59
C ARG A 30 -22.16 -9.26 -1.87
N LEU A 31 -21.04 -9.34 -1.17
CA LEU A 31 -19.92 -8.42 -1.37
C LEU A 31 -19.35 -8.52 -2.80
N VAL A 32 -19.10 -9.74 -3.28
CA VAL A 32 -18.60 -9.95 -4.66
C VAL A 32 -19.63 -9.51 -5.69
N ALA A 33 -20.93 -9.68 -5.43
CA ALA A 33 -21.99 -9.24 -6.35
C ALA A 33 -22.07 -7.71 -6.46
N ALA A 34 -21.68 -6.97 -5.41
CA ALA A 34 -21.61 -5.50 -5.43
C ALA A 34 -20.42 -4.96 -6.22
N VAL A 35 -19.35 -5.75 -6.40
CA VAL A 35 -18.19 -5.37 -7.21
C VAL A 35 -18.57 -5.35 -8.69
N PRO A 36 -18.19 -4.34 -9.47
CA PRO A 36 -18.34 -4.35 -10.93
C PRO A 36 -17.79 -5.62 -11.58
N PRO A 37 -18.51 -6.25 -12.51
CA PRO A 37 -18.10 -7.54 -13.11
C PRO A 37 -16.66 -7.58 -13.61
N GLU A 38 -16.18 -6.51 -14.21
CA GLU A 38 -14.83 -6.39 -14.78
C GLU A 38 -13.71 -6.31 -13.73
N LEU A 39 -14.03 -5.95 -12.48
CA LEU A 39 -13.08 -5.97 -11.36
C LEU A 39 -13.04 -7.32 -10.64
N ARG A 40 -13.96 -8.25 -10.94
CA ARG A 40 -14.05 -9.53 -10.22
C ARG A 40 -12.92 -10.47 -10.61
N THR A 41 -12.28 -11.06 -9.61
CA THR A 41 -11.29 -12.13 -9.75
C THR A 41 -11.67 -13.33 -8.91
N PRO A 42 -11.22 -14.56 -9.23
CA PRO A 42 -11.41 -15.72 -8.38
C PRO A 42 -10.90 -15.52 -6.95
N MET A 43 -9.86 -14.69 -6.76
CA MET A 43 -9.28 -14.39 -5.45
C MET A 43 -10.29 -13.75 -4.50
N LEU A 44 -11.28 -13.00 -5.00
CA LEU A 44 -12.32 -12.41 -4.16
C LEU A 44 -13.17 -13.44 -3.40
N TRP A 45 -13.15 -14.72 -3.82
CA TRP A 45 -13.85 -15.79 -3.12
C TRP A 45 -13.03 -16.43 -1.99
N LEU A 46 -11.73 -16.13 -1.91
CA LEU A 46 -10.86 -16.65 -0.85
C LEU A 46 -11.09 -15.87 0.46
N PRO A 47 -11.16 -16.55 1.61
CA PRO A 47 -11.29 -15.89 2.91
C PRO A 47 -9.95 -15.27 3.33
N THR A 48 -9.66 -14.08 2.79
CA THR A 48 -8.36 -13.41 2.97
C THR A 48 -8.01 -13.11 4.44
N GLY A 49 -9.00 -12.92 5.31
CA GLY A 49 -8.77 -12.79 6.76
C GLY A 49 -8.05 -14.00 7.39
N VAL A 50 -8.10 -15.19 6.75
CA VAL A 50 -7.31 -16.35 7.18
C VAL A 50 -5.84 -16.16 6.85
N LEU A 51 -5.53 -15.54 5.71
CA LEU A 51 -4.14 -15.34 5.25
C LEU A 51 -3.38 -14.32 6.12
N THR A 52 -4.09 -13.40 6.76
CA THR A 52 -3.50 -12.41 7.68
C THR A 52 -3.42 -12.90 9.13
N SER A 53 -3.95 -14.09 9.43
CA SER A 53 -3.82 -14.70 10.75
C SER A 53 -2.36 -15.07 11.08
N ALA A 54 -1.98 -15.00 12.37
CA ALA A 54 -0.62 -15.30 12.79
C ALA A 54 -0.10 -16.71 12.32
N PRO A 55 -0.92 -17.80 12.40
CA PRO A 55 -0.47 -19.10 11.92
C PRO A 55 -0.30 -19.14 10.40
N ALA A 56 -1.18 -18.47 9.63
CA ALA A 56 -1.06 -18.42 8.17
C ALA A 56 0.16 -17.61 7.74
N ARG A 57 0.45 -16.48 8.38
CA ARG A 57 1.67 -15.71 8.13
C ARG A 57 2.94 -16.51 8.39
N ARG A 58 2.99 -17.29 9.50
CA ARG A 58 4.12 -18.17 9.79
C ARG A 58 4.31 -19.24 8.71
N LEU A 59 3.20 -19.77 8.20
CA LEU A 59 3.24 -20.74 7.09
C LEU A 59 3.70 -20.10 5.79
N LEU A 60 3.16 -18.94 5.43
CA LEU A 60 3.53 -18.22 4.21
C LEU A 60 5.00 -17.74 4.24
N ALA A 61 5.51 -17.36 5.41
CA ALA A 61 6.92 -16.96 5.56
C ALA A 61 7.93 -18.06 5.31
N VAL A 62 7.52 -19.34 5.40
CA VAL A 62 8.40 -20.51 5.13
C VAL A 62 8.11 -21.17 3.79
N LEU A 63 7.04 -20.76 3.09
CA LEU A 63 6.76 -21.23 1.73
C LEU A 63 7.54 -20.37 0.73
N PRO A 64 8.36 -20.97 -0.15
CA PRO A 64 9.00 -20.24 -1.22
C PRO A 64 7.92 -19.81 -2.24
N LEU A 65 7.34 -18.65 -2.04
CA LEU A 65 6.51 -18.04 -3.07
C LEU A 65 7.43 -17.53 -4.18
N PRO A 66 7.18 -17.88 -5.44
CA PRO A 66 8.01 -17.40 -6.53
C PRO A 66 7.90 -15.88 -6.62
N SER A 67 9.03 -15.18 -6.53
CA SER A 67 9.10 -13.77 -6.86
C SER A 67 8.83 -13.59 -8.35
N PRO A 68 8.04 -12.59 -8.76
CA PRO A 68 7.87 -12.25 -10.15
C PRO A 68 9.22 -11.95 -10.78
N ASN A 69 9.40 -12.33 -12.05
CA ASN A 69 10.58 -11.88 -12.79
C ASN A 69 10.46 -10.37 -13.08
N PRO A 70 11.58 -9.63 -13.03
CA PRO A 70 11.58 -8.25 -13.42
C PRO A 70 11.19 -8.11 -14.90
N PRO A 71 10.47 -7.04 -15.28
CA PRO A 71 10.10 -6.78 -16.66
C PRO A 71 11.36 -6.58 -17.52
N THR A 72 11.33 -7.09 -18.74
CA THR A 72 12.50 -7.10 -19.65
C THR A 72 12.61 -5.86 -20.53
N ASP A 73 11.58 -5.04 -20.55
CA ASP A 73 11.48 -3.83 -21.40
C ASP A 73 11.90 -2.54 -20.68
N VAL A 74 12.20 -2.63 -19.39
CA VAL A 74 12.84 -1.59 -18.58
C VAL A 74 14.14 -2.15 -17.97
N ASP A 75 15.11 -1.29 -17.68
CA ASP A 75 16.31 -1.69 -16.94
C ASP A 75 15.96 -1.76 -15.43
N ALA A 76 15.67 -2.96 -14.95
CA ALA A 76 15.31 -3.23 -13.56
C ALA A 76 16.41 -4.01 -12.86
N ARG A 77 17.02 -3.44 -11.80
CA ARG A 77 18.16 -4.04 -11.10
C ARG A 77 18.02 -3.93 -9.58
N PRO A 78 18.39 -4.99 -8.83
CA PRO A 78 18.54 -4.88 -7.39
C PRO A 78 19.74 -3.99 -7.05
N ALA A 79 19.58 -3.22 -5.98
CA ALA A 79 20.64 -2.36 -5.44
C ALA A 79 20.52 -2.30 -3.90
N THR A 80 21.47 -1.63 -3.26
CA THR A 80 21.42 -1.33 -1.83
C THR A 80 21.48 0.17 -1.66
N ALA A 81 20.41 0.77 -1.13
CA ALA A 81 20.42 2.15 -0.70
C ALA A 81 21.16 2.27 0.63
N SER A 82 22.10 3.22 0.74
CA SER A 82 22.91 3.41 1.94
C SER A 82 22.99 4.88 2.31
N HIS A 83 22.66 5.19 3.58
CA HIS A 83 22.76 6.55 4.11
C HIS A 83 23.08 6.50 5.61
N ALA A 84 24.07 7.32 6.05
CA ALA A 84 24.46 7.49 7.44
C ALA A 84 24.66 6.18 8.23
N GLY A 85 25.23 5.14 7.57
CA GLY A 85 25.48 3.83 8.17
C GLY A 85 24.32 2.85 8.15
N SER A 86 23.13 3.29 7.72
CA SER A 86 21.97 2.41 7.48
C SER A 86 21.96 1.92 6.03
N THR A 87 21.45 0.72 5.81
CA THR A 87 21.32 0.12 4.47
C THR A 87 19.96 -0.53 4.32
N VAL A 88 19.38 -0.44 3.12
CA VAL A 88 18.11 -1.10 2.76
C VAL A 88 18.19 -1.64 1.33
N PRO A 89 17.72 -2.88 1.06
CA PRO A 89 17.59 -3.39 -0.29
C PRO A 89 16.56 -2.58 -1.07
N VAL A 90 16.85 -2.31 -2.34
CA VAL A 90 15.94 -1.61 -3.25
C VAL A 90 16.00 -2.24 -4.64
N TRP A 91 14.95 -2.03 -5.43
CA TRP A 91 15.00 -2.22 -6.87
C TRP A 91 15.01 -0.86 -7.57
N VAL A 92 15.90 -0.68 -8.52
CA VAL A 92 16.01 0.53 -9.33
C VAL A 92 15.56 0.22 -10.74
N TYR A 93 14.57 0.97 -11.23
CA TYR A 93 14.01 0.84 -12.57
C TYR A 93 14.32 2.12 -13.35
N ARG A 94 14.82 1.94 -14.58
CA ARG A 94 15.19 3.04 -15.49
C ARG A 94 14.66 2.75 -16.91
N PRO A 95 14.49 3.77 -17.74
CA PRO A 95 14.28 3.54 -19.16
C PRO A 95 15.42 2.72 -19.76
N SER A 96 15.11 1.71 -20.57
CA SER A 96 16.13 0.94 -21.28
C SER A 96 16.91 1.84 -22.24
N SER A 97 18.23 1.62 -22.37
CA SER A 97 19.05 2.31 -23.35
C SER A 97 18.56 1.99 -24.75
N GLY A 98 18.00 2.99 -25.46
CA GLY A 98 17.41 2.84 -26.78
C GLY A 98 15.87 3.03 -26.83
N ALA A 99 15.21 3.18 -25.70
CA ALA A 99 13.82 3.61 -25.67
C ALA A 99 13.74 5.07 -26.16
N THR A 100 13.13 5.27 -27.32
CA THR A 100 12.83 6.60 -27.89
C THR A 100 11.62 7.25 -27.18
N SER A 101 11.51 7.11 -25.88
CA SER A 101 10.52 7.89 -25.11
C SER A 101 11.02 9.32 -25.05
N GLY A 102 10.27 10.20 -25.65
CA GLY A 102 10.56 11.63 -25.66
C GLY A 102 10.81 12.13 -24.23
N THR A 103 11.89 12.89 -24.09
CA THR A 103 12.29 13.64 -22.90
C THR A 103 12.22 12.87 -21.59
N SER A 104 13.36 12.37 -21.10
CA SER A 104 13.50 12.05 -19.69
C SER A 104 12.94 13.22 -18.86
N SER A 105 11.94 12.99 -18.01
CA SER A 105 11.36 14.06 -17.19
C SER A 105 12.35 14.58 -16.15
N GLY A 106 13.46 13.87 -15.94
CA GLY A 106 14.39 14.12 -14.84
C GLY A 106 13.78 13.80 -13.48
N GLY A 107 12.56 13.26 -13.42
CA GLY A 107 11.87 12.95 -12.16
C GLY A 107 12.19 11.55 -11.63
N ALA A 108 11.92 11.35 -10.34
CA ALA A 108 11.97 10.03 -9.73
C ALA A 108 10.77 9.77 -8.80
N LEU A 109 10.46 8.49 -8.61
CA LEU A 109 9.48 8.01 -7.64
C LEU A 109 10.17 7.02 -6.69
N LEU A 110 10.15 7.34 -5.39
CA LEU A 110 10.41 6.34 -4.36
C LEU A 110 9.09 5.61 -4.08
N TRP A 111 9.04 4.33 -4.44
CA TRP A 111 7.86 3.50 -4.31
C TRP A 111 7.94 2.56 -3.11
N VAL A 112 6.85 2.45 -2.35
CA VAL A 112 6.74 1.59 -1.19
C VAL A 112 5.59 0.60 -1.40
N HIS A 113 5.90 -0.69 -1.34
CA HIS A 113 4.93 -1.76 -1.60
C HIS A 113 3.89 -1.92 -0.48
N GLY A 114 2.73 -2.50 -0.83
CA GLY A 114 1.67 -2.86 0.10
C GLY A 114 1.97 -4.10 0.95
N GLY A 115 0.96 -4.56 1.69
CA GLY A 115 1.04 -5.81 2.48
C GLY A 115 0.77 -5.65 3.97
N GLY A 116 0.12 -4.55 4.39
CA GLY A 116 -0.33 -4.33 5.77
C GLY A 116 0.82 -4.26 6.78
N TYR A 117 2.00 -3.84 6.36
CA TYR A 117 3.27 -3.80 7.12
C TYR A 117 3.84 -5.17 7.52
N VAL A 118 3.17 -6.28 7.19
CA VAL A 118 3.49 -7.63 7.69
C VAL A 118 3.80 -8.65 6.59
N ALA A 119 3.67 -8.23 5.35
CA ALA A 119 3.89 -9.05 4.15
C ALA A 119 4.27 -8.15 2.97
N GLY A 120 4.63 -8.76 1.86
CA GLY A 120 5.05 -8.07 0.65
C GLY A 120 6.54 -8.08 0.45
N ALA A 121 6.96 -7.64 -0.70
CA ALA A 121 8.33 -7.41 -1.11
C ALA A 121 8.33 -6.44 -2.30
N ALA A 122 9.40 -5.69 -2.50
CA ALA A 122 9.53 -4.74 -3.62
C ALA A 122 9.30 -5.40 -5.00
N GLU A 123 9.65 -6.68 -5.12
CA GLU A 123 9.50 -7.48 -6.34
C GLU A 123 8.05 -7.70 -6.77
N HIS A 124 7.10 -7.67 -5.82
CA HIS A 124 5.68 -7.86 -6.15
C HIS A 124 5.12 -6.71 -6.99
N ASP A 125 5.74 -5.53 -6.92
CA ASP A 125 5.32 -4.32 -7.61
C ASP A 125 6.13 -4.04 -8.89
N HIS A 126 6.89 -5.02 -9.40
CA HIS A 126 7.69 -4.88 -10.62
C HIS A 126 6.90 -4.24 -11.78
N GLU A 127 5.68 -4.70 -12.03
CA GLU A 127 4.86 -4.20 -13.14
C GLU A 127 4.33 -2.78 -12.87
N ALA A 128 3.98 -2.45 -11.62
CA ALA A 128 3.57 -1.11 -11.24
C ALA A 128 4.73 -0.12 -11.42
N CYS A 129 5.92 -0.45 -10.93
CA CYS A 129 7.13 0.36 -11.08
C CYS A 129 7.52 0.54 -12.55
N ALA A 130 7.52 -0.53 -13.33
CA ALA A 130 7.84 -0.47 -14.75
C ALA A 130 6.87 0.38 -15.57
N ARG A 131 5.59 0.41 -15.18
CA ARG A 131 4.59 1.27 -15.81
C ARG A 131 4.97 2.75 -15.69
N PHE A 132 5.34 3.23 -14.51
CA PHE A 132 5.78 4.62 -14.34
C PHE A 132 7.01 4.94 -15.19
N VAL A 133 7.96 4.00 -15.28
CA VAL A 133 9.14 4.15 -16.15
C VAL A 133 8.74 4.24 -17.62
N ARG A 134 7.88 3.33 -18.10
CA ARG A 134 7.45 3.29 -19.51
C ARG A 134 6.70 4.55 -19.94
N GLU A 135 5.79 5.00 -19.08
CA GLU A 135 4.86 6.07 -19.45
C GLU A 135 5.43 7.46 -19.20
N LEU A 136 6.35 7.61 -18.21
CA LEU A 136 6.86 8.92 -17.81
C LEU A 136 8.37 9.10 -18.03
N GLY A 137 9.12 8.03 -18.29
CA GLY A 137 10.59 8.10 -18.37
C GLY A 137 11.26 8.46 -17.05
N VAL A 138 10.57 8.28 -15.91
CA VAL A 138 11.12 8.53 -14.57
C VAL A 138 12.00 7.38 -14.11
N VAL A 139 12.86 7.66 -13.14
CA VAL A 139 13.52 6.62 -12.34
C VAL A 139 12.56 6.19 -11.22
N VAL A 140 12.41 4.87 -11.00
CA VAL A 140 11.64 4.36 -9.85
C VAL A 140 12.58 3.59 -8.93
N VAL A 141 12.53 3.89 -7.65
CA VAL A 141 13.25 3.15 -6.60
C VAL A 141 12.22 2.49 -5.68
N SER A 142 12.09 1.17 -5.75
CA SER A 142 11.15 0.40 -4.92
C SER A 142 11.88 -0.15 -3.70
N VAL A 143 11.36 0.15 -2.50
CA VAL A 143 12.00 -0.16 -1.22
C VAL A 143 11.55 -1.51 -0.71
N ASP A 144 12.49 -2.41 -0.42
CA ASP A 144 12.23 -3.68 0.27
C ASP A 144 12.43 -3.49 1.77
N TYR A 145 11.45 -2.84 2.40
CA TYR A 145 11.52 -2.44 3.80
C TYR A 145 11.30 -3.60 4.77
N ARG A 146 11.84 -3.50 5.97
CA ARG A 146 11.69 -4.47 7.05
C ARG A 146 10.24 -4.60 7.51
N LEU A 147 9.80 -5.83 7.72
CA LEU A 147 8.40 -6.17 8.02
C LEU A 147 8.17 -6.41 9.51
N ALA A 148 7.03 -5.93 9.99
CA ALA A 148 6.50 -6.28 11.29
C ALA A 148 5.95 -7.74 11.27
N PRO A 149 5.87 -8.43 12.39
CA PRO A 149 6.23 -8.01 13.75
C PRO A 149 7.71 -8.21 14.10
N ALA A 150 8.55 -8.69 13.18
CA ALA A 150 9.98 -8.88 13.45
C ALA A 150 10.65 -7.53 13.69
N ASP A 151 10.33 -6.56 12.86
CA ASP A 151 10.84 -5.21 12.91
C ASP A 151 9.66 -4.20 12.96
N PRO A 152 9.11 -3.91 14.15
CA PRO A 152 8.00 -2.99 14.29
C PRO A 152 8.44 -1.53 14.04
N PHE A 153 7.48 -0.60 14.04
CA PHE A 153 7.74 0.84 13.96
C PHE A 153 8.85 1.27 14.93
N PRO A 154 9.85 2.05 14.46
CA PRO A 154 9.88 2.80 13.21
C PRO A 154 10.64 2.12 12.04
N ALA A 155 10.99 0.83 12.13
CA ALA A 155 11.93 0.18 11.20
C ALA A 155 11.62 0.41 9.71
N ALA A 156 10.38 0.15 9.28
CA ALA A 156 9.98 0.34 7.87
C ALA A 156 10.06 1.81 7.43
N LEU A 157 9.73 2.75 8.31
CA LEU A 157 9.85 4.19 8.03
C LEU A 157 11.31 4.63 7.95
N ASP A 158 12.18 4.09 8.80
CA ASP A 158 13.62 4.35 8.76
C ASP A 158 14.26 3.84 7.46
N ASP A 159 13.80 2.68 6.98
CA ASP A 159 14.21 2.12 5.70
C ASP A 159 13.78 3.03 4.53
N GLY A 160 12.52 3.51 4.54
CA GLY A 160 12.04 4.50 3.57
C GLY A 160 12.85 5.80 3.60
N ALA A 161 13.15 6.32 4.79
CA ALA A 161 13.96 7.53 4.94
C ALA A 161 15.41 7.34 4.48
N THR A 162 15.99 6.16 4.71
CA THR A 162 17.32 5.79 4.19
C THR A 162 17.32 5.77 2.68
N ALA A 163 16.31 5.15 2.05
CA ALA A 163 16.19 5.07 0.60
C ALA A 163 15.94 6.45 -0.04
N LEU A 164 15.12 7.32 0.58
CA LEU A 164 14.87 8.67 0.09
C LEU A 164 16.14 9.51 0.09
N ARG A 165 16.90 9.52 1.19
CA ARG A 165 18.16 10.26 1.27
C ARG A 165 19.23 9.71 0.33
N TRP A 166 19.28 8.38 0.17
CA TRP A 166 20.14 7.76 -0.82
C TRP A 166 19.77 8.20 -2.23
N LEU A 167 18.47 8.25 -2.57
CA LEU A 167 17.99 8.69 -3.89
C LEU A 167 18.40 10.15 -4.17
N HIS A 168 18.27 11.04 -3.19
CA HIS A 168 18.77 12.41 -3.30
C HIS A 168 20.29 12.46 -3.51
N ALA A 169 21.05 11.68 -2.75
CA ALA A 169 22.51 11.64 -2.87
C ALA A 169 23.00 11.06 -4.20
N GLN A 170 22.20 10.22 -4.84
CA GLN A 170 22.51 9.59 -6.13
C GLN A 170 21.83 10.29 -7.32
N ALA A 171 21.17 11.42 -7.10
CA ALA A 171 20.35 12.09 -8.12
C ALA A 171 21.13 12.35 -9.42
N ASP A 172 22.34 12.89 -9.33
CA ASP A 172 23.21 13.16 -10.49
C ASP A 172 23.57 11.86 -11.25
N GLU A 173 23.96 10.79 -10.54
CA GLU A 173 24.32 9.51 -11.14
C GLU A 173 23.12 8.82 -11.79
N LEU A 174 21.93 9.03 -11.22
CA LEU A 174 20.67 8.51 -11.73
C LEU A 174 20.07 9.37 -12.86
N GLY A 175 20.61 10.56 -13.10
CA GLY A 175 20.06 11.54 -14.05
C GLY A 175 18.71 12.12 -13.57
N VAL A 176 18.56 12.29 -12.26
CA VAL A 176 17.35 12.79 -11.58
C VAL A 176 17.60 14.22 -11.11
N ASP A 177 16.59 15.07 -11.27
CA ASP A 177 16.52 16.37 -10.61
C ASP A 177 16.04 16.17 -9.17
N PRO A 178 16.84 16.49 -8.13
CA PRO A 178 16.45 16.31 -6.74
C PRO A 178 15.17 17.08 -6.35
N ALA A 179 14.84 18.17 -7.05
CA ALA A 179 13.58 18.88 -6.85
C ALA A 179 12.36 18.15 -7.43
N ARG A 180 12.57 17.05 -8.17
CA ARG A 180 11.52 16.24 -8.81
C ARG A 180 11.49 14.81 -8.30
N ILE A 181 11.65 14.63 -6.99
CA ILE A 181 11.55 13.33 -6.32
C ILE A 181 10.19 13.25 -5.62
N ALA A 182 9.35 12.32 -6.08
CA ALA A 182 8.10 11.97 -5.43
C ALA A 182 8.25 10.76 -4.51
N VAL A 183 7.38 10.67 -3.52
CA VAL A 183 7.18 9.45 -2.72
C VAL A 183 5.81 8.87 -3.01
N GLY A 184 5.69 7.56 -3.06
CA GLY A 184 4.39 6.93 -3.32
C GLY A 184 4.36 5.49 -2.88
N GLY A 185 3.16 4.91 -2.87
CA GLY A 185 2.97 3.52 -2.51
C GLY A 185 1.51 3.12 -2.45
N GLU A 186 1.28 1.83 -2.27
CA GLU A 186 -0.06 1.29 -2.14
C GLU A 186 -0.34 0.75 -0.73
N SER A 187 -1.56 0.92 -0.23
CA SER A 187 -2.02 0.32 1.03
C SER A 187 -1.12 0.75 2.21
N ALA A 188 -0.52 -0.20 2.91
CA ALA A 188 0.48 0.06 3.95
C ALA A 188 1.68 0.87 3.43
N GLY A 189 2.11 0.61 2.18
CA GLY A 189 3.15 1.40 1.51
C GLY A 189 2.71 2.84 1.23
N GLY A 190 1.43 3.05 0.90
CA GLY A 190 0.85 4.39 0.80
C GLY A 190 0.85 5.12 2.15
N GLY A 191 0.55 4.41 3.24
CA GLY A 191 0.67 4.94 4.60
C GLY A 191 2.12 5.30 4.96
N LEU A 192 3.09 4.42 4.63
CA LEU A 192 4.52 4.72 4.81
C LEU A 192 4.98 5.90 3.96
N ALA A 193 4.50 6.03 2.72
CA ALA A 193 4.83 7.16 1.85
C ALA A 193 4.31 8.49 2.43
N ALA A 194 3.08 8.51 2.96
CA ALA A 194 2.52 9.69 3.64
C ALA A 194 3.31 10.02 4.92
N ALA A 195 3.66 9.02 5.73
CA ALA A 195 4.50 9.19 6.92
C ALA A 195 5.90 9.72 6.56
N LEU A 196 6.47 9.19 5.46
CA LEU A 196 7.77 9.61 4.96
C LEU A 196 7.75 11.05 4.45
N ALA A 197 6.69 11.47 3.76
CA ALA A 197 6.52 12.86 3.33
C ALA A 197 6.44 13.83 4.53
N GLN A 198 5.73 13.43 5.60
CA GLN A 198 5.67 14.20 6.83
C GLN A 198 7.04 14.31 7.51
N ARG A 199 7.77 13.20 7.60
CA ARG A 199 9.11 13.15 8.18
C ARG A 199 10.13 13.93 7.36
N ALA A 200 10.06 13.82 6.03
CA ALA A 200 10.92 14.53 5.12
C ALA A 200 10.76 16.04 5.27
N TYR A 201 9.50 16.53 5.36
CA TYR A 201 9.21 17.93 5.64
C TYR A 201 9.82 18.41 6.95
N ASP A 202 9.69 17.65 8.05
CA ASP A 202 10.23 18.01 9.36
C ASP A 202 11.77 17.94 9.43
N GLU A 203 12.40 17.21 8.51
CA GLU A 203 13.85 17.02 8.41
C GLU A 203 14.49 17.77 7.23
N ASP A 204 13.74 18.73 6.64
CA ASP A 204 14.19 19.56 5.49
C ASP A 204 14.71 18.72 4.31
N VAL A 205 14.04 17.60 3.98
CA VAL A 205 14.30 16.78 2.80
C VAL A 205 13.20 17.03 1.78
N ASP A 206 13.57 17.45 0.59
CA ASP A 206 12.60 17.77 -0.45
C ASP A 206 11.81 16.55 -0.92
N VAL A 207 10.49 16.73 -1.03
CA VAL A 207 9.56 15.81 -1.67
C VAL A 207 8.64 16.63 -2.56
N ALA A 208 8.66 16.36 -3.86
CA ALA A 208 7.86 17.11 -4.84
C ALA A 208 6.38 16.74 -4.80
N PHE A 209 6.07 15.46 -4.55
CA PHE A 209 4.69 14.95 -4.65
C PHE A 209 4.49 13.67 -3.84
N GLN A 210 3.24 13.43 -3.42
CA GLN A 210 2.79 12.21 -2.75
C GLN A 210 1.80 11.45 -3.63
N LEU A 211 2.14 10.24 -4.07
CA LEU A 211 1.27 9.35 -4.85
C LEU A 211 0.72 8.24 -3.95
N LEU A 212 -0.49 8.40 -3.44
CA LEU A 212 -1.06 7.55 -2.39
C LEU A 212 -2.21 6.69 -2.94
N VAL A 213 -1.96 5.40 -3.13
CA VAL A 213 -2.93 4.44 -3.66
C VAL A 213 -3.60 3.72 -2.49
N TYR A 214 -4.88 3.98 -2.24
CA TYR A 214 -5.69 3.50 -1.10
C TYR A 214 -4.87 3.38 0.21
N PRO A 215 -4.25 4.48 0.68
CA PRO A 215 -3.25 4.42 1.74
C PRO A 215 -3.85 3.99 3.08
N MET A 216 -3.08 3.23 3.87
CA MET A 216 -3.40 2.86 5.24
C MET A 216 -2.91 3.96 6.20
N LEU A 217 -3.78 4.93 6.55
CA LEU A 217 -3.39 6.20 7.19
C LEU A 217 -3.72 6.29 8.67
N ASP A 218 -4.84 5.70 9.10
CA ASP A 218 -5.39 5.90 10.46
C ASP A 218 -5.53 4.59 11.22
N ASP A 219 -4.70 4.38 12.21
CA ASP A 219 -4.77 3.20 13.07
C ASP A 219 -6.08 3.16 13.89
N ARG A 220 -6.73 4.32 14.14
CA ARG A 220 -8.00 4.42 14.88
C ARG A 220 -9.18 3.80 14.13
N THR A 221 -9.07 3.58 12.82
CA THR A 221 -10.07 2.86 12.03
C THR A 221 -10.39 1.50 12.66
N VAL A 222 -9.42 0.82 13.30
CA VAL A 222 -9.68 -0.46 13.99
C VAL A 222 -10.50 -0.33 15.28
N LEU A 223 -10.66 0.87 15.82
CA LEU A 223 -11.42 1.13 17.04
C LEU A 223 -12.89 1.47 16.76
N ARG A 224 -13.25 1.73 15.50
CA ARG A 224 -14.64 2.03 15.11
C ARG A 224 -15.53 0.83 15.34
N ALA A 225 -16.75 1.08 15.84
CA ALA A 225 -17.74 0.04 16.06
C ALA A 225 -18.50 -0.33 14.76
N ASP A 226 -18.58 0.60 13.81
CA ASP A 226 -19.35 0.56 12.57
C ASP A 226 -18.48 0.26 11.33
N GLN A 227 -17.53 -0.66 11.46
CA GLN A 227 -16.63 -1.00 10.35
C GLN A 227 -17.38 -1.73 9.23
N PRO A 228 -17.15 -1.32 7.95
CA PRO A 228 -17.75 -2.00 6.83
C PRO A 228 -17.20 -3.41 6.65
N GLU A 229 -18.03 -4.29 6.11
CA GLU A 229 -17.58 -5.59 5.61
C GLU A 229 -16.94 -5.40 4.24
N THR A 230 -15.68 -5.75 4.11
CA THR A 230 -14.88 -5.52 2.91
C THR A 230 -14.24 -6.79 2.35
N LEU A 231 -13.83 -6.73 1.09
CA LEU A 231 -13.07 -7.78 0.41
C LEU A 231 -11.56 -7.50 0.52
N VAL A 232 -10.76 -8.55 0.41
CA VAL A 232 -9.29 -8.54 0.41
C VAL A 232 -8.72 -8.05 1.74
N TRP A 233 -8.83 -6.78 2.06
CA TRP A 233 -8.40 -6.22 3.34
C TRP A 233 -9.62 -5.98 4.23
N THR A 234 -9.64 -6.64 5.38
CA THR A 234 -10.79 -6.66 6.30
C THR A 234 -10.43 -6.01 7.64
N SER A 235 -11.44 -5.65 8.44
CA SER A 235 -11.21 -5.08 9.77
C SER A 235 -10.33 -5.94 10.68
N PRO A 236 -10.46 -7.28 10.73
CA PRO A 236 -9.52 -8.14 11.46
C PRO A 236 -8.10 -8.10 10.89
N SER A 237 -7.95 -8.03 9.56
CA SER A 237 -6.64 -7.88 8.90
C SER A 237 -6.00 -6.55 9.28
N ASN A 238 -6.76 -5.47 9.23
CA ASN A 238 -6.34 -4.13 9.58
C ASN A 238 -5.87 -4.05 11.04
N ARG A 239 -6.66 -4.59 11.97
CA ARG A 239 -6.26 -4.68 13.39
C ARG A 239 -4.96 -5.46 13.58
N SER A 240 -4.80 -6.58 12.86
CA SER A 240 -3.58 -7.40 12.93
C SER A 240 -2.36 -6.67 12.38
N GLY A 241 -2.51 -5.97 11.24
CA GLY A 241 -1.46 -5.18 10.60
C GLY A 241 -0.98 -4.04 11.50
N TRP A 242 -1.90 -3.19 11.94
CA TRP A 242 -1.57 -2.09 12.84
C TRP A 242 -0.95 -2.56 14.17
N THR A 243 -1.50 -3.63 14.78
CA THR A 243 -0.94 -4.17 16.03
C THR A 243 0.49 -4.66 15.84
N ALA A 244 0.76 -5.34 14.73
CA ALA A 244 2.12 -5.81 14.44
C ALA A 244 3.07 -4.64 14.16
N TYR A 245 2.64 -3.68 13.33
CA TYR A 245 3.44 -2.51 12.96
C TYR A 245 3.77 -1.62 14.17
N LEU A 246 2.77 -1.30 14.97
CA LEU A 246 2.99 -0.47 16.17
C LEU A 246 3.76 -1.20 17.28
N GLY A 247 3.84 -2.54 17.25
CA GLY A 247 4.44 -3.38 18.28
C GLY A 247 3.58 -3.52 19.53
N HIS A 248 2.35 -3.01 19.51
CA HIS A 248 1.35 -3.10 20.58
C HIS A 248 -0.07 -2.97 20.01
N PRO A 249 -1.11 -3.38 20.75
CA PRO A 249 -2.50 -3.13 20.34
C PRO A 249 -2.76 -1.65 20.09
N VAL A 250 -3.57 -1.35 19.06
CA VAL A 250 -3.98 0.03 18.77
C VAL A 250 -4.66 0.67 19.97
N ARG A 251 -4.32 1.92 20.25
CA ARG A 251 -4.80 2.71 21.40
C ARG A 251 -5.48 3.99 20.90
N THR A 252 -6.24 4.62 21.75
CA THR A 252 -6.85 5.93 21.46
C THR A 252 -5.79 7.03 21.32
N SER A 253 -4.67 6.92 22.03
CA SER A 253 -3.50 7.80 21.91
C SER A 253 -2.30 7.04 21.37
N GLU A 254 -1.68 7.52 20.30
CA GLU A 254 -0.38 7.14 19.78
C GLU A 254 0.43 8.43 19.61
N GLU A 255 1.47 8.56 20.38
CA GLU A 255 2.23 9.83 20.49
C GLU A 255 3.52 9.82 19.66
N ARG A 256 3.91 8.66 19.11
CA ARG A 256 5.11 8.57 18.30
C ARG A 256 4.87 9.25 16.96
N PRO A 257 5.68 10.27 16.59
CA PRO A 257 5.54 10.94 15.31
C PRO A 257 5.57 9.95 14.15
N TYR A 258 4.77 10.21 13.12
CA TYR A 258 4.70 9.45 11.87
C TYR A 258 4.22 7.99 12.00
N ALA A 259 3.94 7.48 13.22
CA ALA A 259 3.46 6.11 13.38
C ALA A 259 2.12 5.85 12.66
N ALA A 260 1.25 6.86 12.62
CA ALA A 260 0.01 6.86 11.84
C ALA A 260 -0.17 8.26 11.22
N PRO A 261 -0.06 8.42 9.90
CA PRO A 261 -0.05 9.73 9.23
C PRO A 261 -1.27 10.60 9.54
N ALA A 262 -2.45 9.99 9.67
CA ALA A 262 -3.68 10.71 9.98
C ALA A 262 -3.72 11.31 11.40
N ARG A 263 -2.78 10.97 12.29
CA ARG A 263 -2.69 11.56 13.63
C ARG A 263 -1.94 12.88 13.67
N ARG A 264 -1.14 13.21 12.66
CA ARG A 264 -0.49 14.52 12.56
C ARG A 264 -1.55 15.61 12.49
N GLU A 265 -1.48 16.61 13.37
CA GLU A 265 -2.48 17.69 13.45
C GLU A 265 -2.26 18.74 12.36
N ASP A 266 -1.04 19.24 12.24
CA ASP A 266 -0.66 20.26 11.25
C ASP A 266 -0.10 19.61 9.99
N LEU A 267 -0.83 19.77 8.88
CA LEU A 267 -0.43 19.28 7.56
C LEU A 267 0.09 20.41 6.65
N THR A 268 0.22 21.63 7.18
CA THR A 268 0.68 22.79 6.40
C THR A 268 2.08 22.56 5.85
N GLY A 269 2.29 22.94 4.60
CA GLY A 269 3.59 22.88 3.92
C GLY A 269 4.01 21.49 3.43
N LEU A 270 3.20 20.44 3.65
CA LEU A 270 3.48 19.14 3.07
C LEU A 270 3.41 19.19 1.54
N ALA A 271 4.11 18.25 0.88
CA ALA A 271 4.07 18.12 -0.57
C ALA A 271 2.63 17.89 -1.09
N PRO A 272 2.27 18.41 -2.27
CA PRO A 272 1.01 18.09 -2.94
C PRO A 272 0.78 16.59 -3.05
N ALA A 273 -0.49 16.16 -3.06
CA ALA A 273 -0.83 14.75 -3.06
C ALA A 273 -1.91 14.39 -4.09
N TRP A 274 -1.87 13.15 -4.55
CA TRP A 274 -2.99 12.45 -5.14
C TRP A 274 -3.33 11.24 -4.26
N ILE A 275 -4.62 11.09 -3.93
CA ILE A 275 -5.14 9.94 -3.18
C ILE A 275 -6.19 9.27 -4.04
N GLY A 276 -5.97 8.00 -4.37
CA GLY A 276 -6.95 7.19 -5.10
C GLY A 276 -7.46 6.04 -4.24
N VAL A 277 -8.80 5.90 -4.12
CA VAL A 277 -9.42 4.87 -3.30
C VAL A 277 -10.73 4.37 -3.92
N GLY A 278 -11.14 3.16 -3.59
CA GLY A 278 -12.46 2.63 -3.96
C GLY A 278 -13.50 2.88 -2.86
N ASP A 279 -14.76 3.06 -3.21
CA ASP A 279 -15.84 3.21 -2.23
C ASP A 279 -16.21 1.89 -1.52
N ALA A 280 -15.71 0.75 -2.02
CA ALA A 280 -15.82 -0.57 -1.39
C ALA A 280 -14.55 -0.96 -0.60
N ASP A 281 -13.65 -0.03 -0.38
CA ASP A 281 -12.41 -0.20 0.38
C ASP A 281 -12.63 0.10 1.88
N LEU A 282 -11.90 -0.61 2.75
CA LEU A 282 -11.91 -0.34 4.19
C LEU A 282 -11.36 1.06 4.53
N PHE A 283 -10.44 1.56 3.71
CA PHE A 283 -9.75 2.83 3.92
C PHE A 283 -10.48 4.04 3.32
N HIS A 284 -11.62 3.82 2.64
CA HIS A 284 -12.37 4.89 1.99
C HIS A 284 -12.55 6.12 2.89
N ASP A 285 -13.11 5.95 4.08
CA ASP A 285 -13.46 7.09 4.94
C ASP A 285 -12.22 7.81 5.50
N GLU A 286 -11.15 7.06 5.85
CA GLU A 286 -9.92 7.67 6.37
C GLU A 286 -9.16 8.42 5.28
N ASP A 287 -9.20 7.94 4.04
CA ASP A 287 -8.57 8.57 2.88
C ASP A 287 -9.29 9.88 2.51
N LEU A 288 -10.62 9.86 2.50
CA LEU A 288 -11.42 11.07 2.31
C LEU A 288 -11.14 12.12 3.39
N ALA A 289 -11.09 11.68 4.65
CA ALA A 289 -10.83 12.57 5.79
C ALA A 289 -9.42 13.18 5.71
N TYR A 290 -8.41 12.39 5.32
CA TYR A 290 -7.04 12.88 5.20
C TYR A 290 -6.88 13.85 4.03
N ALA A 291 -7.47 13.54 2.86
CA ALA A 291 -7.50 14.45 1.71
C ALA A 291 -8.15 15.80 2.06
N ALA A 292 -9.30 15.77 2.73
CA ALA A 292 -9.98 16.99 3.17
C ALA A 292 -9.12 17.83 4.14
N ARG A 293 -8.35 17.20 5.02
CA ARG A 293 -7.43 17.88 5.95
C ARG A 293 -6.22 18.47 5.24
N LEU A 294 -5.66 17.79 4.22
CA LEU A 294 -4.61 18.37 3.37
C LEU A 294 -5.11 19.65 2.70
N VAL A 295 -6.28 19.61 2.06
CA VAL A 295 -6.89 20.77 1.41
C VAL A 295 -7.15 21.90 2.41
N ALA A 296 -7.68 21.58 3.60
CA ALA A 296 -7.94 22.57 4.66
C ALA A 296 -6.64 23.22 5.20
N ALA A 297 -5.52 22.50 5.14
CA ALA A 297 -4.19 23.02 5.48
C ALA A 297 -3.51 23.79 4.34
N GLY A 298 -4.20 24.00 3.20
CA GLY A 298 -3.65 24.69 2.02
C GLY A 298 -2.72 23.83 1.17
N VAL A 299 -2.68 22.53 1.39
CA VAL A 299 -1.90 21.57 0.58
C VAL A 299 -2.75 21.08 -0.58
N PRO A 300 -2.32 21.27 -1.85
CA PRO A 300 -3.04 20.73 -2.99
C PRO A 300 -3.19 19.22 -2.89
N CYS A 301 -4.43 18.74 -2.96
CA CYS A 301 -4.71 17.31 -2.91
C CYS A 301 -5.84 16.96 -3.87
N GLU A 302 -5.55 16.10 -4.84
CA GLU A 302 -6.56 15.50 -5.70
C GLU A 302 -7.01 14.17 -5.08
N LEU A 303 -8.32 13.99 -4.94
CA LEU A 303 -8.92 12.76 -4.44
C LEU A 303 -9.72 12.09 -5.55
N GLU A 304 -9.42 10.85 -5.87
CA GLU A 304 -10.17 10.02 -6.82
C GLU A 304 -10.85 8.87 -6.10
N VAL A 305 -12.19 8.83 -6.14
CA VAL A 305 -13.00 7.75 -5.58
C VAL A 305 -13.58 6.92 -6.71
N VAL A 306 -13.26 5.61 -6.75
CA VAL A 306 -13.71 4.70 -7.80
C VAL A 306 -14.87 3.83 -7.32
N PRO A 307 -16.08 3.96 -7.92
CA PRO A 307 -17.26 3.20 -7.52
C PRO A 307 -17.06 1.68 -7.61
N GLY A 308 -17.39 0.97 -6.53
CA GLY A 308 -17.33 -0.49 -6.43
C GLY A 308 -15.92 -1.09 -6.42
N MET A 309 -14.88 -0.27 -6.39
CA MET A 309 -13.51 -0.77 -6.32
C MET A 309 -13.16 -1.18 -4.89
N TYR A 310 -12.65 -2.40 -4.75
CA TYR A 310 -12.23 -2.98 -3.48
C TYR A 310 -10.74 -2.78 -3.22
N HIS A 311 -10.30 -2.97 -1.98
CA HIS A 311 -8.89 -2.85 -1.58
C HIS A 311 -7.97 -3.78 -2.37
N GLY A 312 -6.85 -3.26 -2.88
CA GLY A 312 -5.89 -4.04 -3.67
C GLY A 312 -6.26 -4.22 -5.15
N ALA A 313 -7.34 -3.60 -5.63
CA ALA A 313 -7.75 -3.73 -7.03
C ALA A 313 -6.70 -3.17 -8.02
N TYR A 314 -5.84 -2.26 -7.58
CA TYR A 314 -4.73 -1.74 -8.38
C TYR A 314 -3.85 -2.86 -8.95
N GLY A 315 -3.44 -3.82 -8.10
CA GLY A 315 -2.64 -4.97 -8.50
C GLY A 315 -3.46 -6.21 -8.87
N LEU A 316 -4.62 -6.45 -8.21
CA LEU A 316 -5.35 -7.71 -8.29
C LEU A 316 -6.42 -7.76 -9.38
N ALA A 317 -6.94 -6.61 -9.83
CA ALA A 317 -7.97 -6.59 -10.87
C ALA A 317 -7.42 -7.10 -12.22
N PRO A 318 -8.28 -7.74 -13.04
CA PRO A 318 -7.86 -8.22 -14.35
C PRO A 318 -7.22 -7.12 -15.20
N ALA A 319 -6.17 -7.46 -15.93
CA ALA A 319 -5.51 -6.50 -16.83
C ALA A 319 -6.46 -5.94 -17.90
N SER A 320 -7.52 -6.69 -18.24
CA SER A 320 -8.56 -6.27 -19.18
C SER A 320 -9.63 -5.35 -18.59
N SER A 321 -9.64 -5.11 -17.27
CA SER A 321 -10.63 -4.22 -16.63
C SER A 321 -10.39 -2.77 -17.01
N ALA A 322 -11.35 -2.14 -17.67
CA ALA A 322 -11.28 -0.73 -18.06
C ALA A 322 -11.26 0.19 -16.82
N ILE A 323 -12.00 -0.16 -15.76
CA ILE A 323 -11.98 0.58 -14.48
C ILE A 323 -10.57 0.55 -13.89
N ALA A 324 -9.96 -0.63 -13.75
CA ALA A 324 -8.63 -0.76 -13.18
C ALA A 324 -7.54 -0.11 -14.06
N GLN A 325 -7.66 -0.23 -15.39
CA GLN A 325 -6.75 0.46 -16.32
C GLN A 325 -6.84 1.98 -16.16
N ARG A 326 -8.07 2.52 -16.11
CA ARG A 326 -8.25 3.96 -15.91
C ARG A 326 -7.68 4.42 -14.57
N PHE A 327 -7.94 3.70 -13.49
CA PHE A 327 -7.38 4.04 -12.16
C PHE A 327 -5.84 4.05 -12.17
N ARG A 328 -5.22 3.05 -12.79
CA ARG A 328 -3.77 3.02 -12.98
C ARG A 328 -3.26 4.17 -13.85
N GLN A 329 -4.00 4.52 -14.90
CA GLN A 329 -3.66 5.64 -15.78
C GLN A 329 -3.75 6.97 -15.03
N ARG A 330 -4.77 7.15 -14.18
CA ARG A 330 -4.91 8.36 -13.34
C ARG A 330 -3.73 8.51 -12.36
N SER A 331 -3.25 7.41 -11.78
CA SER A 331 -2.07 7.46 -10.91
C SER A 331 -0.80 7.90 -11.68
N VAL A 332 -0.64 7.50 -12.94
CA VAL A 332 0.46 7.95 -13.80
C VAL A 332 0.32 9.43 -14.17
N GLU A 333 -0.88 9.87 -14.55
CA GLU A 333 -1.17 11.26 -14.87
C GLU A 333 -0.91 12.17 -13.67
N ALA A 334 -1.37 11.78 -12.48
CA ALA A 334 -1.15 12.52 -11.25
C ALA A 334 0.35 12.64 -10.90
N LEU A 335 1.11 11.55 -11.05
CA LEU A 335 2.56 11.58 -10.83
C LEU A 335 3.25 12.51 -11.83
N ARG A 336 2.88 12.44 -13.11
CA ARG A 336 3.42 13.34 -14.14
C ARG A 336 3.18 14.81 -13.77
N ASP A 337 1.92 15.14 -13.45
CA ASP A 337 1.52 16.51 -13.18
C ASP A 337 2.17 17.02 -11.87
N GLY A 338 2.29 16.17 -10.85
CA GLY A 338 2.98 16.48 -9.60
C GLY A 338 4.50 16.71 -9.76
N LEU A 339 5.16 15.97 -10.65
CA LEU A 339 6.58 16.16 -10.94
C LEU A 339 6.88 17.36 -11.85
N LEU A 340 5.88 17.86 -12.58
CA LEU A 340 6.03 19.03 -13.48
C LEU A 340 5.62 20.35 -12.83
N ALA A 341 4.90 20.31 -11.71
CA ALA A 341 4.39 21.49 -11.01
C ALA A 341 5.44 22.17 -10.10
N GLY A 342 6.62 21.55 -9.93
CA GLY A 342 7.74 22.02 -9.10
C GLY A 342 8.74 22.90 -9.86
#